data_8428e12be3490a565f030cdbc44ee33d
#
_entry.id   8428e12be3490a565f030cdbc44ee33d
#
_cell.length_a   1.000
_cell.length_b   1.000
_cell.length_c   1.000
_cell.angle_alpha   90.00
_cell.angle_beta   90.00
_cell.angle_gamma   90.00
#
_symmetry.space_group_name_H-M   'P 1'
#
loop_
_entity.id
_entity.type
_entity.pdbx_description
1 polymer ?
#
loop_
_entity_poly.entity_id
_entity_poly.type
_entity_poly.pdbx_seq_one_letter_code
_entity_poly.pdbx_strand_id
1 'polypeptide(L)'
;QLMKEHGEEVDAIIVLMGTNDFNAGIPIGEWFTETEEQVLAARGEMKKMETRKKRTPVMDSNTYKGRINIGITRMKQLFPDKQIILLTPLHRAFANFGETNVQPDENYQNSCGEYVDAYVQAVKEAGNLWGLPVIDFNSVTGMNPMIEEQLIYFYDSGFDRLHPNTKGQERMART
;
A
#
# COMPACT_ATOMS: atom_id res chain seq x y z
N GLN A 1 -13.31 -6.72 -14.00
CA GLN A 1 -13.82 -7.53 -15.12
C GLN A 1 -13.18 -8.91 -15.11
N LEU A 2 -11.83 -9.05 -15.15
CA LEU A 2 -11.11 -10.35 -15.15
C LEU A 2 -11.54 -11.29 -14.00
N MET A 3 -11.70 -10.76 -12.77
CA MET A 3 -12.13 -11.58 -11.64
C MET A 3 -13.59 -12.08 -11.74
N LYS A 4 -14.44 -11.45 -12.54
CA LYS A 4 -15.79 -11.97 -12.82
C LYS A 4 -15.79 -13.12 -13.83
N GLU A 5 -14.82 -13.10 -14.74
CA GLU A 5 -14.70 -14.07 -15.83
C GLU A 5 -13.85 -15.27 -15.42
N HIS A 6 -12.81 -15.06 -14.59
CA HIS A 6 -11.80 -16.07 -14.23
C HIS A 6 -11.59 -16.23 -12.71
N GLY A 7 -12.50 -15.73 -11.88
CA GLY A 7 -12.33 -15.74 -10.43
C GLY A 7 -12.13 -17.12 -9.80
N GLU A 8 -12.73 -18.16 -10.40
CA GLU A 8 -12.56 -19.54 -9.96
C GLU A 8 -11.16 -20.10 -10.24
N GLU A 9 -10.45 -19.52 -11.22
CA GLU A 9 -9.10 -19.93 -11.64
C GLU A 9 -7.99 -19.20 -10.87
N VAL A 10 -8.35 -18.21 -10.02
CA VAL A 10 -7.41 -17.36 -9.29
C VAL A 10 -7.31 -17.83 -7.85
N ASP A 11 -6.12 -18.20 -7.41
CA ASP A 11 -5.83 -18.60 -6.03
C ASP A 11 -5.47 -17.44 -5.12
N ALA A 12 -4.80 -16.41 -5.66
CA ALA A 12 -4.34 -15.28 -4.89
C ALA A 12 -4.46 -13.94 -5.65
N ILE A 13 -4.62 -12.86 -4.90
CA ILE A 13 -4.64 -11.48 -5.39
C ILE A 13 -3.40 -10.77 -4.83
N ILE A 14 -2.52 -10.33 -5.72
CA ILE A 14 -1.32 -9.58 -5.34
C ILE A 14 -1.56 -8.10 -5.63
N VAL A 15 -1.32 -7.25 -4.64
CA VAL A 15 -1.60 -5.81 -4.72
C VAL A 15 -0.32 -5.02 -4.47
N LEU A 16 0.18 -4.34 -5.50
CA LEU A 16 1.28 -3.37 -5.42
C LEU A 16 0.68 -1.97 -5.59
N MET A 17 0.77 -1.14 -4.56
CA MET A 17 0.18 0.21 -4.56
C MET A 17 1.03 1.19 -3.76
N GLY A 18 0.78 2.51 -3.96
CA GLY A 18 1.35 3.60 -3.16
C GLY A 18 2.25 4.55 -3.93
N THR A 19 2.99 4.09 -4.93
CA THR A 19 3.87 4.94 -5.75
C THR A 19 3.09 6.07 -6.44
N ASN A 20 1.94 5.75 -7.02
CA ASN A 20 1.10 6.75 -7.69
C ASN A 20 0.38 7.67 -6.69
N ASP A 21 0.00 7.16 -5.52
CA ASP A 21 -0.58 7.97 -4.45
C ASP A 21 0.44 8.97 -3.89
N PHE A 22 1.69 8.53 -3.68
CA PHE A 22 2.80 9.43 -3.33
C PHE A 22 2.98 10.52 -4.39
N ASN A 23 3.07 10.15 -5.67
CA ASN A 23 3.29 11.09 -6.75
C ASN A 23 2.13 12.09 -6.93
N ALA A 24 0.91 11.65 -6.67
CA ALA A 24 -0.27 12.51 -6.71
C ALA A 24 -0.46 13.37 -5.44
N GLY A 25 0.42 13.26 -4.45
CA GLY A 25 0.32 14.01 -3.20
C GLY A 25 -0.92 13.66 -2.40
N ILE A 26 -1.32 12.39 -2.38
CA ILE A 26 -2.47 11.94 -1.59
C ILE A 26 -2.07 11.88 -0.11
N PRO A 27 -2.71 12.63 0.80
CA PRO A 27 -2.37 12.61 2.22
C PRO A 27 -2.49 11.22 2.83
N ILE A 28 -1.63 10.90 3.79
CA ILE A 28 -1.63 9.58 4.45
C ILE A 28 -2.95 9.29 5.17
N GLY A 29 -3.48 10.25 5.93
CA GLY A 29 -4.72 10.10 6.70
C GLY A 29 -4.59 9.16 7.90
N GLU A 30 -5.75 8.79 8.45
CA GLU A 30 -5.87 7.94 9.63
C GLU A 30 -6.51 6.60 9.30
N TRP A 31 -6.15 5.54 10.06
CA TRP A 31 -6.75 4.22 9.89
C TRP A 31 -8.16 4.14 10.44
N PHE A 32 -8.42 4.79 11.58
CA PHE A 32 -9.66 4.68 12.33
C PHE A 32 -10.09 6.05 12.86
N THR A 33 -11.40 6.21 12.99
CA THR A 33 -12.01 7.16 13.93
C THR A 33 -12.34 6.42 15.23
N GLU A 34 -12.39 7.15 16.35
CA GLU A 34 -12.80 6.62 17.66
C GLU A 34 -14.07 7.30 18.15
N THR A 35 -15.01 6.50 18.64
CA THR A 35 -16.25 6.94 19.29
C THR A 35 -16.42 6.21 20.61
N GLU A 36 -17.14 6.80 21.58
CA GLU A 36 -17.57 6.10 22.77
C GLU A 36 -18.93 5.45 22.54
N GLU A 37 -19.04 4.16 22.82
CA GLU A 37 -20.26 3.40 22.63
C GLU A 37 -20.53 2.50 23.84
N GLN A 38 -21.82 2.20 24.07
CA GLN A 38 -22.23 1.19 25.03
C GLN A 38 -22.05 -0.20 24.44
N VAL A 39 -21.32 -1.05 25.15
CA VAL A 39 -21.09 -2.44 24.75
C VAL A 39 -21.45 -3.38 25.90
N LEU A 40 -22.12 -4.49 25.58
CA LEU A 40 -22.39 -5.55 26.54
C LEU A 40 -21.10 -6.32 26.81
N ALA A 41 -20.70 -6.38 28.09
CA ALA A 41 -19.48 -7.06 28.51
C ALA A 41 -19.72 -7.88 29.81
N ALA A 42 -18.96 -8.97 29.93
CA ALA A 42 -18.87 -9.76 31.15
C ALA A 42 -17.54 -10.51 31.21
N ARG A 43 -16.94 -10.57 32.41
CA ARG A 43 -15.76 -11.41 32.68
C ARG A 43 -15.81 -11.87 34.14
N GLY A 44 -16.41 -13.05 34.35
CA GLY A 44 -16.61 -13.61 35.72
C GLY A 44 -17.71 -12.93 36.53
N GLU A 45 -18.44 -11.98 35.93
CA GLU A 45 -19.54 -11.24 36.54
C GLU A 45 -20.80 -11.33 35.66
N MET A 46 -21.93 -10.84 36.17
CA MET A 46 -23.14 -10.70 35.35
C MET A 46 -22.90 -9.70 34.21
N LYS A 47 -23.51 -9.98 33.05
CA LYS A 47 -23.50 -9.09 31.88
C LYS A 47 -23.97 -7.70 32.28
N LYS A 48 -23.21 -6.69 31.88
CA LYS A 48 -23.54 -5.27 32.08
C LYS A 48 -23.17 -4.45 30.84
N MET A 49 -23.82 -3.32 30.67
CA MET A 49 -23.45 -2.34 29.67
C MET A 49 -22.29 -1.50 30.19
N GLU A 50 -21.25 -1.35 29.38
CA GLU A 50 -20.08 -0.55 29.72
C GLU A 50 -19.80 0.45 28.56
N THR A 51 -19.37 1.67 28.90
CA THR A 51 -18.90 2.63 27.91
C THR A 51 -17.46 2.28 27.53
N ARG A 52 -17.21 2.05 26.27
CA ARG A 52 -15.86 1.78 25.73
C ARG A 52 -15.63 2.55 24.45
N LYS A 53 -14.36 2.87 24.17
CA LYS A 53 -13.95 3.39 22.87
C LYS A 53 -14.04 2.29 21.81
N LYS A 54 -14.70 2.64 20.71
CA LYS A 54 -14.80 1.80 19.51
C LYS A 54 -14.07 2.47 18.37
N ARG A 55 -13.28 1.70 17.66
CA ARG A 55 -12.65 2.13 16.43
C ARG A 55 -13.46 1.72 15.21
N THR A 56 -13.63 2.64 14.28
CA THR A 56 -14.27 2.39 12.98
C THR A 56 -13.29 2.74 11.87
N PRO A 57 -13.05 1.84 10.89
CA PRO A 57 -12.16 2.13 9.77
C PRO A 57 -12.58 3.38 8.99
N VAL A 58 -11.64 4.26 8.69
CA VAL A 58 -11.87 5.43 7.85
C VAL A 58 -12.01 4.97 6.39
N MET A 59 -13.17 5.26 5.77
CA MET A 59 -13.46 4.95 4.37
C MET A 59 -13.44 6.21 3.51
N ASP A 60 -12.29 6.92 3.53
CA ASP A 60 -12.11 8.18 2.81
C ASP A 60 -11.20 7.98 1.59
N SER A 61 -11.75 8.15 0.39
CA SER A 61 -10.99 8.04 -0.86
C SER A 61 -10.00 9.19 -1.10
N ASN A 62 -10.03 10.25 -0.29
CA ASN A 62 -9.10 11.37 -0.38
C ASN A 62 -7.81 11.13 0.42
N THR A 63 -7.74 10.08 1.22
CA THR A 63 -6.56 9.73 1.99
C THR A 63 -6.03 8.34 1.63
N TYR A 64 -4.72 8.12 1.73
CA TYR A 64 -4.10 6.87 1.33
C TYR A 64 -4.56 5.69 2.20
N LYS A 65 -4.54 5.84 3.54
CA LYS A 65 -5.05 4.82 4.47
C LYS A 65 -6.53 4.52 4.25
N GLY A 66 -7.33 5.55 3.96
CA GLY A 66 -8.74 5.39 3.62
C GLY A 66 -8.95 4.60 2.32
N ARG A 67 -8.15 4.87 1.27
CA ARG A 67 -8.15 4.08 0.01
C ARG A 67 -7.80 2.62 0.25
N ILE A 68 -6.79 2.35 1.08
CA ILE A 68 -6.41 0.98 1.47
C ILE A 68 -7.57 0.29 2.19
N ASN A 69 -8.20 0.94 3.18
CA ASN A 69 -9.35 0.40 3.89
C ASN A 69 -10.50 0.04 2.93
N ILE A 70 -10.84 0.95 2.00
CA ILE A 70 -11.87 0.71 0.98
C ILE A 70 -11.50 -0.48 0.09
N GLY A 71 -10.27 -0.49 -0.44
CA GLY A 71 -9.81 -1.52 -1.36
C GLY A 71 -9.79 -2.91 -0.73
N ILE A 72 -9.20 -3.05 0.45
CA ILE A 72 -9.12 -4.34 1.16
C ILE A 72 -10.51 -4.83 1.57
N THR A 73 -11.36 -3.95 2.13
CA THR A 73 -12.74 -4.30 2.49
C THR A 73 -13.46 -4.87 1.28
N ARG A 74 -13.38 -4.19 0.13
CA ARG A 74 -14.06 -4.63 -1.08
C ARG A 74 -13.50 -5.94 -1.63
N MET A 75 -12.18 -6.14 -1.60
CA MET A 75 -11.58 -7.41 -2.02
C MET A 75 -12.02 -8.57 -1.13
N LYS A 76 -12.01 -8.39 0.20
CA LYS A 76 -12.47 -9.43 1.14
C LYS A 76 -13.98 -9.74 1.01
N GLN A 77 -14.79 -8.75 0.67
CA GLN A 77 -16.23 -8.95 0.42
C GLN A 77 -16.51 -9.70 -0.87
N LEU A 78 -15.76 -9.38 -1.94
CA LEU A 78 -15.96 -9.98 -3.26
C LEU A 78 -15.28 -11.36 -3.39
N PHE A 79 -14.18 -11.58 -2.69
CA PHE A 79 -13.32 -12.76 -2.79
C PHE A 79 -12.93 -13.24 -1.38
N PRO A 80 -13.91 -13.70 -0.58
CA PRO A 80 -13.69 -14.04 0.83
C PRO A 80 -12.77 -15.26 1.04
N ASP A 81 -12.66 -16.11 0.02
CA ASP A 81 -11.86 -17.34 -0.01
C ASP A 81 -10.48 -17.18 -0.62
N LYS A 82 -10.19 -16.05 -1.27
CA LYS A 82 -8.91 -15.83 -1.95
C LYS A 82 -7.87 -15.21 -1.01
N GLN A 83 -6.64 -15.65 -1.16
CA GLN A 83 -5.52 -15.01 -0.48
C GLN A 83 -5.23 -13.63 -1.09
N ILE A 84 -5.09 -12.62 -0.24
CA ILE A 84 -4.69 -11.27 -0.65
C ILE A 84 -3.29 -11.02 -0.07
N ILE A 85 -2.35 -10.62 -0.92
CA ILE A 85 -0.96 -10.33 -0.56
C ILE A 85 -0.68 -8.87 -0.93
N LEU A 86 -0.16 -8.10 0.02
CA LEU A 86 0.23 -6.72 -0.21
C LEU A 86 1.73 -6.64 -0.51
N LEU A 87 2.08 -5.80 -1.47
CA LEU A 87 3.46 -5.44 -1.77
C LEU A 87 3.67 -3.97 -1.46
N THR A 88 4.76 -3.62 -0.75
CA THR A 88 5.11 -2.22 -0.54
C THR A 88 5.64 -1.57 -1.82
N PRO A 89 5.55 -0.23 -1.97
CA PRO A 89 6.26 0.48 -3.02
C PRO A 89 7.75 0.15 -3.03
N LEU A 90 8.34 0.10 -4.21
CA LEU A 90 9.79 0.03 -4.41
C LEU A 90 10.44 1.37 -4.07
N HIS A 91 11.77 1.35 -3.84
CA HIS A 91 12.59 2.55 -3.95
C HIS A 91 12.43 3.16 -5.33
N ARG A 92 12.43 4.49 -5.39
CA ARG A 92 12.23 5.24 -6.62
C ARG A 92 13.18 6.43 -6.73
N ALA A 93 13.62 6.70 -7.96
CA ALA A 93 14.38 7.90 -8.24
C ALA A 93 13.67 8.75 -9.30
N PHE A 94 14.39 9.74 -9.82
CA PHE A 94 13.90 10.70 -10.79
C PHE A 94 13.29 10.03 -12.03
N ALA A 95 12.15 10.57 -12.48
CA ALA A 95 11.57 10.21 -13.76
C ALA A 95 11.06 11.47 -14.50
N ASN A 96 11.23 11.51 -15.83
CA ASN A 96 10.80 12.61 -16.66
C ASN A 96 10.13 12.07 -17.93
N PHE A 97 8.81 12.21 -17.98
CA PHE A 97 7.98 11.75 -19.09
C PHE A 97 7.43 12.91 -19.94
N GLY A 98 8.09 14.08 -19.91
CA GLY A 98 7.71 15.28 -20.65
C GLY A 98 7.33 16.46 -19.74
N GLU A 99 6.88 17.55 -20.35
CA GLU A 99 6.70 18.84 -19.68
C GLU A 99 5.72 18.82 -18.51
N THR A 100 4.74 17.92 -18.51
CA THR A 100 3.68 17.85 -17.51
C THR A 100 3.81 16.66 -16.53
N ASN A 101 4.88 15.85 -16.67
CA ASN A 101 5.08 14.67 -15.83
C ASN A 101 6.56 14.48 -15.49
N VAL A 102 7.04 15.28 -14.55
CA VAL A 102 8.37 15.18 -13.97
C VAL A 102 8.23 14.81 -12.50
N GLN A 103 8.85 13.72 -12.10
CA GLN A 103 8.74 13.16 -10.77
C GLN A 103 10.11 13.20 -10.09
N PRO A 104 10.27 13.98 -9.02
CA PRO A 104 11.47 13.98 -8.19
C PRO A 104 11.75 12.60 -7.59
N ASP A 105 12.97 12.38 -7.16
CA ASP A 105 13.34 11.18 -6.41
C ASP A 105 12.73 11.17 -4.99
N GLU A 106 12.84 10.03 -4.31
CA GLU A 106 12.21 9.79 -3.01
C GLU A 106 12.79 10.61 -1.85
N ASN A 107 13.93 11.31 -2.04
CA ASN A 107 14.48 12.21 -1.03
C ASN A 107 13.71 13.53 -0.95
N TYR A 108 12.83 13.80 -1.91
CA TYR A 108 11.95 14.97 -1.86
C TYR A 108 10.57 14.60 -1.33
N GLN A 109 10.03 15.46 -0.49
CA GLN A 109 8.63 15.38 -0.10
C GLN A 109 7.73 15.59 -1.32
N ASN A 110 6.58 14.93 -1.30
CA ASN A 110 5.53 15.20 -2.29
C ASN A 110 4.77 16.52 -1.96
N SER A 111 3.76 16.84 -2.76
CA SER A 111 2.99 18.09 -2.63
C SER A 111 2.19 18.21 -1.33
N CYS A 112 1.96 17.13 -0.59
CA CYS A 112 1.32 17.17 0.73
C CYS A 112 2.33 17.07 1.90
N GLY A 113 3.64 17.11 1.62
CA GLY A 113 4.69 17.14 2.64
C GLY A 113 5.13 15.78 3.16
N GLU A 114 4.79 14.69 2.48
CA GLU A 114 5.12 13.32 2.87
C GLU A 114 6.29 12.76 2.07
N TYR A 115 7.11 11.93 2.68
CA TYR A 115 8.10 11.09 2.01
C TYR A 115 7.48 9.75 1.60
N VAL A 116 8.10 9.05 0.64
CA VAL A 116 7.64 7.74 0.19
C VAL A 116 7.58 6.71 1.31
N ASP A 117 8.45 6.84 2.31
CA ASP A 117 8.49 5.98 3.52
C ASP A 117 7.14 5.90 4.23
N ALA A 118 6.38 6.99 4.28
CA ALA A 118 5.06 7.00 4.91
C ALA A 118 4.06 6.08 4.18
N TYR A 119 4.15 6.01 2.85
CA TYR A 119 3.32 5.12 2.02
C TYR A 119 3.76 3.66 2.16
N VAL A 120 5.06 3.39 2.22
CA VAL A 120 5.62 2.06 2.51
C VAL A 120 5.12 1.58 3.87
N GLN A 121 5.25 2.43 4.89
CA GLN A 121 4.84 2.10 6.26
C GLN A 121 3.33 1.83 6.35
N ALA A 122 2.51 2.61 5.65
CA ALA A 122 1.06 2.39 5.63
C ALA A 122 0.68 1.00 5.05
N VAL A 123 1.36 0.52 4.00
CA VAL A 123 1.12 -0.84 3.48
C VAL A 123 1.50 -1.91 4.51
N LYS A 124 2.62 -1.73 5.23
CA LYS A 124 3.05 -2.65 6.29
C LYS A 124 2.05 -2.70 7.44
N GLU A 125 1.56 -1.53 7.86
CA GLU A 125 0.51 -1.42 8.89
C GLU A 125 -0.79 -2.10 8.45
N ALA A 126 -1.20 -1.92 7.18
CA ALA A 126 -2.40 -2.54 6.62
C ALA A 126 -2.37 -4.06 6.73
N GLY A 127 -1.21 -4.70 6.51
CA GLY A 127 -1.05 -6.14 6.67
C GLY A 127 -1.47 -6.62 8.06
N ASN A 128 -0.97 -5.96 9.10
CA ASN A 128 -1.33 -6.27 10.49
C ASN A 128 -2.80 -5.98 10.81
N LEU A 129 -3.30 -4.83 10.36
CA LEU A 129 -4.67 -4.40 10.65
C LEU A 129 -5.73 -5.29 9.99
N TRP A 130 -5.46 -5.75 8.78
CA TRP A 130 -6.40 -6.52 7.97
C TRP A 130 -6.11 -8.04 7.93
N GLY A 131 -5.06 -8.50 8.63
CA GLY A 131 -4.65 -9.90 8.64
C GLY A 131 -4.21 -10.40 7.26
N LEU A 132 -3.33 -9.64 6.58
CA LEU A 132 -2.83 -9.94 5.24
C LEU A 132 -1.31 -10.10 5.26
N PRO A 133 -0.74 -11.07 4.51
CA PRO A 133 0.70 -11.11 4.27
C PRO A 133 1.16 -9.84 3.54
N VAL A 134 2.34 -9.36 3.92
CA VAL A 134 3.03 -8.24 3.26
C VAL A 134 4.40 -8.68 2.84
N ILE A 135 4.74 -8.49 1.57
CA ILE A 135 6.11 -8.60 1.07
C ILE A 135 6.66 -7.18 0.93
N ASP A 136 7.65 -6.85 1.74
CA ASP A 136 8.24 -5.52 1.79
C ASP A 136 9.23 -5.32 0.64
N PHE A 137 8.72 -5.05 -0.56
CA PHE A 137 9.53 -4.83 -1.77
C PHE A 137 10.50 -3.65 -1.64
N ASN A 138 10.19 -2.69 -0.77
CA ASN A 138 11.10 -1.59 -0.48
C ASN A 138 12.43 -2.10 0.09
N SER A 139 12.41 -3.12 0.95
CA SER A 139 13.62 -3.68 1.57
C SER A 139 14.14 -4.92 0.87
N VAL A 140 13.27 -5.92 0.60
CA VAL A 140 13.72 -7.28 0.23
C VAL A 140 14.21 -7.40 -1.22
N THR A 141 13.79 -6.53 -2.12
CA THR A 141 14.29 -6.54 -3.49
C THR A 141 15.77 -6.15 -3.57
N GLY A 142 16.25 -5.35 -2.62
CA GLY A 142 17.60 -4.79 -2.62
C GLY A 142 17.89 -3.92 -3.85
N MET A 143 16.85 -3.39 -4.50
CA MET A 143 17.00 -2.45 -5.62
C MET A 143 16.91 -1.02 -5.09
N ASN A 144 17.93 -0.22 -5.38
CA ASN A 144 17.94 1.20 -5.01
C ASN A 144 18.40 2.06 -6.20
N PRO A 145 17.49 2.78 -6.89
CA PRO A 145 17.82 3.57 -8.06
C PRO A 145 18.62 4.84 -7.77
N MET A 146 18.90 5.13 -6.49
CA MET A 146 19.82 6.21 -6.09
C MET A 146 21.28 5.82 -6.24
N ILE A 147 21.57 4.52 -6.44
CA ILE A 147 22.92 3.96 -6.65
C ILE A 147 23.11 3.71 -8.14
N GLU A 148 24.11 4.35 -8.76
CA GLU A 148 24.34 4.32 -10.20
C GLU A 148 24.48 2.90 -10.76
N GLU A 149 25.22 2.04 -10.04
CA GLU A 149 25.45 0.63 -10.44
C GLU A 149 24.18 -0.21 -10.42
N GLN A 150 23.15 0.22 -9.73
CA GLN A 150 21.87 -0.48 -9.67
C GLN A 150 20.85 -0.01 -10.70
N LEU A 151 21.17 1.00 -11.50
CA LEU A 151 20.31 1.44 -12.60
C LEU A 151 20.11 0.37 -13.67
N ILE A 152 20.92 -0.68 -13.67
CA ILE A 152 20.74 -1.88 -14.51
C ILE A 152 19.38 -2.57 -14.32
N TYR A 153 18.66 -2.29 -13.22
CA TYR A 153 17.33 -2.83 -12.89
C TYR A 153 16.19 -1.89 -13.29
N PHE A 154 16.49 -0.68 -13.76
CA PHE A 154 15.50 0.34 -14.09
C PHE A 154 15.44 0.59 -15.59
N TYR A 155 14.32 1.20 -16.04
CA TYR A 155 14.00 1.26 -17.45
C TYR A 155 15.01 2.09 -18.26
N ASP A 156 15.35 3.28 -17.75
CA ASP A 156 16.33 4.16 -18.41
C ASP A 156 17.07 5.01 -17.36
N SER A 157 18.39 4.99 -17.40
CA SER A 157 19.24 5.75 -16.47
C SER A 157 19.16 7.27 -16.63
N GLY A 158 18.72 7.75 -17.78
CA GLY A 158 18.63 9.18 -18.09
C GLY A 158 17.30 9.82 -17.74
N PHE A 159 16.18 9.11 -17.91
CA PHE A 159 14.86 9.70 -17.73
C PHE A 159 13.85 8.86 -16.94
N ASP A 160 14.08 7.57 -16.74
CA ASP A 160 13.14 6.70 -16.00
C ASP A 160 13.87 5.77 -15.01
N ARG A 161 14.20 6.33 -13.86
CA ARG A 161 14.76 5.60 -12.71
C ARG A 161 13.68 5.17 -11.72
N LEU A 162 12.42 5.11 -12.18
CA LEU A 162 11.25 4.74 -11.40
C LEU A 162 10.75 3.33 -11.74
N HIS A 163 10.61 3.02 -13.03
CA HIS A 163 10.04 1.75 -13.46
C HIS A 163 11.11 0.67 -13.58
N PRO A 164 10.92 -0.50 -12.94
CA PRO A 164 11.80 -1.64 -13.15
C PRO A 164 11.74 -2.16 -14.60
N ASN A 165 12.91 -2.41 -15.19
CA ASN A 165 13.03 -3.11 -16.47
C ASN A 165 12.86 -4.63 -16.27
N THR A 166 13.06 -5.43 -17.35
CA THR A 166 12.94 -6.89 -17.28
C THR A 166 13.80 -7.52 -16.17
N LYS A 167 15.06 -7.08 -16.01
CA LYS A 167 15.94 -7.57 -14.93
C LYS A 167 15.42 -7.21 -13.53
N GLY A 168 14.90 -6.00 -13.40
CA GLY A 168 14.26 -5.54 -12.16
C GLY A 168 13.02 -6.37 -11.83
N GLN A 169 12.15 -6.62 -12.82
CA GLN A 169 10.96 -7.45 -12.66
C GLN A 169 11.32 -8.91 -12.32
N GLU A 170 12.33 -9.50 -12.96
CA GLU A 170 12.84 -10.83 -12.60
C GLU A 170 13.36 -10.86 -11.16
N ARG A 171 14.04 -9.81 -10.72
CA ARG A 171 14.52 -9.71 -9.35
C ARG A 171 13.36 -9.63 -8.35
N MET A 172 12.34 -8.82 -8.65
CA MET A 172 11.10 -8.76 -7.86
C MET A 172 10.40 -10.13 -7.76
N ALA A 173 10.34 -10.86 -8.87
CA ALA A 173 9.68 -12.17 -8.93
C ALA A 173 10.40 -13.27 -8.14
N ARG A 174 11.69 -13.09 -7.82
CA ARG A 174 12.50 -14.04 -7.04
C ARG A 174 12.52 -13.72 -5.55
N THR A 175 11.95 -12.59 -5.16
CA THR A 175 11.86 -12.14 -3.77
C THR A 175 10.66 -12.77 -3.07
#